data_0f2449032486ae4611ecca5842a675bc
#
_entry.id   0f2449032486ae4611ecca5842a675bc
#
_cell.length_a   1.000
_cell.length_b   1.000
_cell.length_c   1.000
_cell.angle_alpha   90.00
_cell.angle_beta   90.00
_cell.angle_gamma   90.00
#
_symmetry.space_group_name_H-M   'P 1'
#
loop_
_entity.id
_entity.type
_entity.pdbx_description
1 polymer ?
#
loop_
_entity_poly.entity_id
_entity_poly.type
_entity_poly.pdbx_seq_one_letter_code
_entity_poly.pdbx_strand_id
1 'polypeptide(L)'
;MAPEGEEKAQVTEEISAKFHFVDLAGSERIKKTGATGQLLKEGISINKGLLCLGQVISALTESKKGTAHIPYRDSKLTRILQDSLGGNSRTTMIACVSPAESNYEESLGTVKYASRARNIKNKPVVNRDANSLLIEALKTTIT
;
A
#
# COMPACT_ATOMS: atom_id res chain seq x y z
N MET A 1 47.69 10.47 38.12
CA MET A 1 47.38 10.15 36.72
C MET A 1 45.98 9.50 36.73
N ALA A 2 44.98 10.26 36.30
CA ALA A 2 43.64 9.73 36.12
C ALA A 2 43.58 9.00 34.76
N PRO A 3 42.87 7.87 34.62
CA PRO A 3 42.76 7.21 33.33
C PRO A 3 41.90 8.08 32.41
N GLU A 4 42.46 8.32 31.22
CA GLU A 4 41.78 8.99 30.10
C GLU A 4 40.48 8.26 29.79
N GLY A 5 39.42 9.07 29.65
CA GLY A 5 38.08 8.56 29.38
C GLY A 5 38.02 7.82 28.06
N GLU A 6 37.53 6.60 28.12
CA GLU A 6 37.12 5.86 26.94
C GLU A 6 36.03 6.64 26.22
N GLU A 7 36.35 7.23 25.11
CA GLU A 7 35.42 7.83 24.17
C GLU A 7 34.49 6.70 23.68
N LYS A 8 33.32 6.60 24.24
CA LYS A 8 32.29 5.67 23.78
C LYS A 8 31.98 5.99 22.34
N ALA A 9 32.44 5.17 21.42
CA ALA A 9 32.10 5.27 20.00
C ALA A 9 30.58 5.40 19.86
N GLN A 10 30.12 6.55 19.39
CA GLN A 10 28.71 6.83 19.17
C GLN A 10 28.28 6.04 17.93
N VAL A 11 27.58 4.91 18.14
CA VAL A 11 27.04 4.11 17.05
C VAL A 11 25.85 4.87 16.46
N THR A 12 26.03 5.41 15.26
CA THR A 12 24.96 6.04 14.50
C THR A 12 24.14 4.95 13.79
N GLU A 13 22.82 4.98 13.99
CA GLU A 13 21.88 4.11 13.30
C GLU A 13 21.34 4.83 12.07
N GLU A 14 21.39 4.21 10.88
CA GLU A 14 20.82 4.75 9.66
C GLU A 14 19.45 4.11 9.41
N ILE A 15 18.42 4.96 9.35
CA ILE A 15 17.04 4.54 9.08
C ILE A 15 16.63 5.08 7.72
N SER A 16 16.16 4.18 6.83
CA SER A 16 15.68 4.53 5.50
C SER A 16 14.16 4.45 5.44
N ALA A 17 13.53 5.52 4.93
CA ALA A 17 12.09 5.56 4.70
C ALA A 17 11.76 6.12 3.32
N LYS A 18 10.65 5.66 2.73
CA LYS A 18 10.11 6.18 1.47
C LYS A 18 8.67 6.64 1.70
N PHE A 19 8.32 7.78 1.14
CA PHE A 19 6.96 8.27 1.11
C PHE A 19 6.43 8.24 -0.33
N HIS A 20 5.29 7.57 -0.54
CA HIS A 20 4.67 7.42 -1.86
C HIS A 20 3.34 8.19 -1.90
N PHE A 21 3.23 9.13 -2.82
CA PHE A 21 1.96 9.76 -3.19
C PHE A 21 1.44 9.05 -4.43
N VAL A 22 0.23 8.50 -4.34
CA VAL A 22 -0.38 7.73 -5.42
C VAL A 22 -1.72 8.37 -5.78
N ASP A 23 -1.81 8.89 -7.00
CA ASP A 23 -3.04 9.38 -7.59
C ASP A 23 -3.59 8.31 -8.53
N LEU A 24 -4.79 7.80 -8.21
CA LEU A 24 -5.45 6.76 -8.99
C LEU A 24 -6.39 7.40 -10.02
N ALA A 25 -6.53 6.75 -11.17
CA ALA A 25 -7.56 7.13 -12.12
C ALA A 25 -8.96 7.03 -11.49
N GLY A 26 -9.91 7.80 -12.01
CA GLY A 26 -11.28 7.81 -11.56
C GLY A 26 -11.95 6.43 -11.67
N SER A 27 -12.85 6.14 -10.74
CA SER A 27 -13.61 4.88 -10.67
C SER A 27 -14.97 4.97 -11.35
N GLU A 28 -15.26 6.07 -12.03
CA GLU A 28 -16.51 6.32 -12.73
C GLU A 28 -16.78 5.28 -13.82
N ARG A 29 -18.07 5.04 -14.07
CA ARG A 29 -18.50 4.14 -15.13
C ARG A 29 -18.20 4.74 -16.52
N ILE A 30 -17.50 3.98 -17.37
CA ILE A 30 -17.15 4.39 -18.74
C ILE A 30 -18.37 4.86 -19.54
N LYS A 31 -19.56 4.29 -19.32
CA LYS A 31 -20.81 4.72 -19.95
C LYS A 31 -21.17 6.19 -19.69
N LYS A 32 -20.74 6.75 -18.57
CA LYS A 32 -20.98 8.16 -18.22
C LYS A 32 -20.01 9.11 -18.94
N THR A 33 -18.87 8.61 -19.39
CA THR A 33 -17.85 9.46 -20.07
C THR A 33 -18.18 9.73 -21.54
N GLY A 34 -19.13 9.00 -22.15
CA GLY A 34 -19.44 9.10 -23.57
C GLY A 34 -18.30 8.69 -24.50
N ALA A 35 -17.25 8.04 -23.97
CA ALA A 35 -16.06 7.65 -24.70
C ALA A 35 -16.38 6.61 -25.79
N THR A 36 -15.82 6.81 -26.98
CA THR A 36 -15.95 5.89 -28.14
C THR A 36 -14.58 5.57 -28.72
N GLY A 37 -14.48 4.56 -29.55
CA GLY A 37 -13.27 4.22 -30.29
C GLY A 37 -12.08 3.89 -29.38
N GLN A 38 -10.96 4.59 -29.55
CA GLN A 38 -9.73 4.35 -28.82
C GLN A 38 -9.85 4.77 -27.33
N LEU A 39 -10.53 5.89 -27.05
CA LEU A 39 -10.78 6.36 -25.69
C LEU A 39 -11.58 5.33 -24.87
N LEU A 40 -12.52 4.62 -25.49
CA LEU A 40 -13.25 3.55 -24.85
C LEU A 40 -12.31 2.39 -24.45
N LYS A 41 -11.39 1.99 -25.34
CA LYS A 41 -10.42 0.92 -25.06
C LYS A 41 -9.47 1.30 -23.92
N GLU A 42 -9.01 2.55 -23.88
CA GLU A 42 -8.19 3.08 -22.79
C GLU A 42 -8.93 3.08 -21.46
N GLY A 43 -10.17 3.58 -21.43
CA GLY A 43 -11.02 3.56 -20.24
C GLY A 43 -11.26 2.13 -19.70
N ILE A 44 -11.47 1.16 -20.59
CA ILE A 44 -11.59 -0.25 -20.21
C ILE A 44 -10.29 -0.76 -19.58
N SER A 45 -9.14 -0.43 -20.15
CA SER A 45 -7.82 -0.83 -19.62
C SER A 45 -7.55 -0.23 -18.25
N ILE A 46 -7.87 1.06 -18.06
CA ILE A 46 -7.76 1.75 -16.76
C ILE A 46 -8.65 1.08 -15.71
N ASN A 47 -9.93 0.88 -16.02
CA ASN A 47 -10.87 0.26 -15.09
C ASN A 47 -10.52 -1.20 -14.79
N LYS A 48 -9.87 -1.92 -15.70
CA LYS A 48 -9.33 -3.25 -15.42
C LYS A 48 -8.27 -3.22 -14.31
N GLY A 49 -7.38 -2.22 -14.30
CA GLY A 49 -6.40 -2.04 -13.22
C GLY A 49 -7.06 -1.82 -11.86
N LEU A 50 -8.10 -0.96 -11.82
CA LEU A 50 -8.88 -0.72 -10.59
C LEU A 50 -9.68 -1.95 -10.14
N LEU A 51 -10.18 -2.76 -11.08
CA LEU A 51 -10.84 -4.04 -10.77
C LEU A 51 -9.85 -5.01 -10.11
N CYS A 52 -8.64 -5.17 -10.68
CA CYS A 52 -7.60 -6.00 -10.08
C CYS A 52 -7.22 -5.51 -8.68
N LEU A 53 -7.17 -4.19 -8.47
CA LEU A 53 -6.95 -3.60 -7.15
C LEU A 53 -8.07 -4.01 -6.17
N GLY A 54 -9.32 -3.97 -6.59
CA GLY A 54 -10.47 -4.46 -5.81
C GLY A 54 -10.37 -5.94 -5.45
N GLN A 55 -9.91 -6.78 -6.36
CA GLN A 55 -9.69 -8.21 -6.13
C GLN A 55 -8.58 -8.45 -5.09
N VAL A 56 -7.47 -7.70 -5.15
CA VAL A 56 -6.40 -7.76 -4.14
C VAL A 56 -6.92 -7.36 -2.77
N ILE A 57 -7.68 -6.27 -2.66
CA ILE A 57 -8.29 -5.82 -1.40
C ILE A 57 -9.22 -6.89 -0.83
N SER A 58 -10.10 -7.46 -1.65
CA SER A 58 -11.00 -8.54 -1.21
C SER A 58 -10.22 -9.77 -0.74
N ALA A 59 -9.21 -10.21 -1.49
CA ALA A 59 -8.39 -11.36 -1.12
C ALA A 59 -7.64 -11.14 0.21
N LEU A 60 -7.14 -9.92 0.46
CA LEU A 60 -6.46 -9.56 1.71
C LEU A 60 -7.40 -9.54 2.93
N THR A 61 -8.67 -9.23 2.73
CA THR A 61 -9.64 -9.04 3.81
C THR A 61 -10.51 -10.26 4.09
N GLU A 62 -10.77 -11.09 3.08
CA GLU A 62 -11.62 -12.28 3.18
C GLU A 62 -10.84 -13.55 3.54
N SER A 63 -9.53 -13.55 3.35
CA SER A 63 -8.67 -14.70 3.64
C SER A 63 -8.54 -14.95 5.13
N LYS A 64 -9.41 -15.80 5.68
CA LYS A 64 -9.42 -16.16 7.12
C LYS A 64 -8.20 -16.97 7.59
N LYS A 65 -7.30 -17.43 6.70
CA LYS A 65 -6.22 -18.37 7.07
C LYS A 65 -4.85 -18.13 6.42
N GLY A 66 -4.56 -16.95 5.88
CA GLY A 66 -3.19 -16.63 5.40
C GLY A 66 -2.66 -17.47 4.21
N THR A 67 -3.47 -18.39 3.66
CA THR A 67 -3.08 -19.33 2.60
C THR A 67 -3.65 -18.98 1.22
N ALA A 68 -4.51 -17.97 1.12
CA ALA A 68 -5.05 -17.56 -0.16
C ALA A 68 -4.00 -16.81 -0.99
N HIS A 69 -3.89 -17.19 -2.25
CA HIS A 69 -3.08 -16.45 -3.22
C HIS A 69 -3.64 -15.04 -3.40
N ILE A 70 -2.81 -14.02 -3.17
CA ILE A 70 -3.17 -12.63 -3.40
C ILE A 70 -2.74 -12.23 -4.81
N PRO A 71 -3.66 -11.80 -5.70
CA PRO A 71 -3.38 -11.62 -7.13
C PRO A 71 -2.66 -10.29 -7.45
N TYR A 72 -1.53 -10.00 -6.78
CA TYR A 72 -0.77 -8.77 -7.05
C TYR A 72 -0.23 -8.69 -8.47
N ARG A 73 -0.04 -9.83 -9.14
CA ARG A 73 0.58 -9.88 -10.48
C ARG A 73 -0.40 -9.64 -11.62
N ASP A 74 -1.70 -9.53 -11.34
CA ASP A 74 -2.75 -9.37 -12.36
C ASP A 74 -2.75 -7.98 -13.01
N SER A 75 -2.14 -6.98 -12.36
CA SER A 75 -1.94 -5.67 -12.96
C SER A 75 -0.62 -5.03 -12.53
N LYS A 76 -0.11 -4.10 -13.35
CA LYS A 76 1.06 -3.28 -12.99
C LYS A 76 0.78 -2.43 -11.74
N LEU A 77 -0.44 -1.92 -11.61
CA LEU A 77 -0.89 -1.12 -10.49
C LEU A 77 -0.79 -1.93 -9.18
N THR A 78 -1.35 -3.12 -9.13
CA THR A 78 -1.33 -3.97 -7.93
C THR A 78 0.08 -4.42 -7.56
N ARG A 79 0.96 -4.61 -8.54
CA ARG A 79 2.38 -4.92 -8.28
C ARG A 79 3.12 -3.74 -7.65
N ILE A 80 2.90 -2.52 -8.12
CA ILE A 80 3.51 -1.31 -7.57
C ILE A 80 3.02 -1.05 -6.14
N LEU A 81 1.74 -1.30 -5.88
CA LEU A 81 1.10 -1.06 -4.58
C LEU A 81 1.25 -2.25 -3.60
N GLN A 82 1.99 -3.29 -3.94
CA GLN A 82 2.09 -4.51 -3.13
C GLN A 82 2.52 -4.23 -1.69
N ASP A 83 3.55 -3.41 -1.48
CA ASP A 83 4.03 -3.07 -0.14
C ASP A 83 3.03 -2.22 0.64
N SER A 84 2.23 -1.43 -0.05
CA SER A 84 1.16 -0.59 0.53
C SER A 84 -0.09 -1.39 0.91
N LEU A 85 -0.27 -2.58 0.34
CA LEU A 85 -1.46 -3.42 0.50
C LEU A 85 -1.08 -4.76 1.14
N GLY A 86 -0.98 -4.80 2.45
CA GLY A 86 -0.61 -5.99 3.22
C GLY A 86 0.90 -6.19 3.45
N GLY A 87 1.74 -5.24 2.98
CA GLY A 87 3.20 -5.29 3.09
C GLY A 87 3.78 -4.38 4.18
N ASN A 88 5.06 -3.97 3.98
CA ASN A 88 5.83 -3.15 4.91
C ASN A 88 5.60 -1.65 4.68
N SER A 89 4.38 -1.16 4.93
CA SER A 89 4.05 0.26 4.79
C SER A 89 2.95 0.68 5.76
N ARG A 90 2.94 1.96 6.11
CA ARG A 90 1.77 2.62 6.70
C ARG A 90 1.01 3.27 5.55
N THR A 91 -0.22 2.83 5.32
CA THR A 91 -1.01 3.27 4.16
C THR A 91 -2.26 4.03 4.61
N THR A 92 -2.48 5.18 4.01
CA THR A 92 -3.71 5.95 4.14
C THR A 92 -4.39 5.99 2.79
N MET A 93 -5.68 5.64 2.76
CA MET A 93 -6.52 5.73 1.56
C MET A 93 -7.48 6.91 1.70
N ILE A 94 -7.46 7.81 0.72
CA ILE A 94 -8.41 8.91 0.60
C ILE A 94 -9.46 8.49 -0.42
N ALA A 95 -10.73 8.43 0.01
CA ALA A 95 -11.85 8.07 -0.83
C ALA A 95 -12.76 9.29 -1.05
N CYS A 96 -12.86 9.73 -2.30
CA CYS A 96 -13.69 10.88 -2.66
C CYS A 96 -15.10 10.43 -3.01
N VAL A 97 -16.10 11.16 -2.50
CA VAL A 97 -17.53 10.92 -2.77
C VAL A 97 -18.19 12.23 -3.19
N SER A 98 -19.26 12.12 -3.98
CA SER A 98 -20.07 13.25 -4.42
C SER A 98 -21.37 13.32 -3.64
N PRO A 99 -21.82 14.53 -3.22
CA PRO A 99 -23.13 14.71 -2.57
C PRO A 99 -24.31 14.72 -3.57
N ALA A 100 -24.05 14.74 -4.88
CA ALA A 100 -25.09 14.78 -5.90
C ALA A 100 -25.85 13.46 -5.96
N GLU A 101 -27.18 13.52 -6.00
CA GLU A 101 -28.08 12.35 -6.08
C GLU A 101 -27.75 11.46 -7.29
N SER A 102 -27.42 12.07 -8.44
CA SER A 102 -27.02 11.36 -9.67
C SER A 102 -25.77 10.48 -9.50
N ASN A 103 -24.97 10.71 -8.46
CA ASN A 103 -23.74 9.98 -8.16
C ASN A 103 -23.89 9.04 -6.94
N TYR A 104 -25.10 8.86 -6.43
CA TYR A 104 -25.37 8.05 -5.23
C TYR A 104 -24.79 6.64 -5.34
N GLU A 105 -25.07 5.93 -6.43
CA GLU A 105 -24.57 4.57 -6.66
C GLU A 105 -23.04 4.47 -6.66
N GLU A 106 -22.37 5.44 -7.27
CA GLU A 106 -20.91 5.50 -7.32
C GLU A 106 -20.30 5.84 -5.96
N SER A 107 -20.88 6.81 -5.26
CA SER A 107 -20.49 7.18 -3.90
C SER A 107 -20.65 6.02 -2.92
N LEU A 108 -21.79 5.30 -3.00
CA LEU A 108 -22.01 4.09 -2.20
C LEU A 108 -21.00 2.99 -2.52
N GLY A 109 -20.68 2.79 -3.80
CA GLY A 109 -19.63 1.87 -4.25
C GLY A 109 -18.26 2.22 -3.66
N THR A 110 -17.88 3.50 -3.70
CA THR A 110 -16.64 4.03 -3.15
C THR A 110 -16.55 3.83 -1.63
N VAL A 111 -17.61 4.09 -0.90
CA VAL A 111 -17.66 3.87 0.57
C VAL A 111 -17.49 2.38 0.90
N LYS A 112 -18.18 1.50 0.19
CA LYS A 112 -18.03 0.03 0.37
C LYS A 112 -16.62 -0.42 0.06
N TYR A 113 -15.98 0.14 -0.97
CA TYR A 113 -14.60 -0.16 -1.34
C TYR A 113 -13.62 0.29 -0.25
N ALA A 114 -13.76 1.53 0.25
CA ALA A 114 -12.94 2.06 1.33
C ALA A 114 -13.12 1.28 2.64
N SER A 115 -14.35 0.87 2.95
CA SER A 115 -14.65 0.03 4.12
C SER A 115 -13.92 -1.33 4.07
N ARG A 116 -13.81 -1.94 2.89
CA ARG A 116 -13.01 -3.16 2.73
C ARG A 116 -11.52 -2.86 2.89
N ALA A 117 -11.00 -1.82 2.21
CA ALA A 117 -9.60 -1.44 2.29
C ALA A 117 -9.14 -1.15 3.73
N ARG A 118 -10.01 -0.59 4.59
CA ARG A 118 -9.72 -0.34 6.00
C ARG A 118 -9.36 -1.61 6.79
N ASN A 119 -9.82 -2.76 6.35
CA ASN A 119 -9.58 -4.04 7.03
C ASN A 119 -8.23 -4.68 6.66
N ILE A 120 -7.48 -4.11 5.72
CA ILE A 120 -6.15 -4.59 5.34
C ILE A 120 -5.20 -4.37 6.52
N LYS A 121 -4.42 -5.40 6.83
CA LYS A 121 -3.41 -5.36 7.89
C LYS A 121 -2.03 -5.31 7.26
N ASN A 122 -1.41 -4.14 7.30
CA ASN A 122 0.00 -3.97 6.96
C ASN A 122 0.88 -4.36 8.15
N LYS A 123 2.13 -4.70 7.86
CA LYS A 123 3.14 -5.05 8.88
C LYS A 123 4.35 -4.12 8.72
N PRO A 124 4.22 -2.85 9.12
CA PRO A 124 5.31 -1.89 8.98
C PRO A 124 6.47 -2.25 9.91
N VAL A 125 7.66 -2.35 9.34
CA VAL A 125 8.92 -2.59 10.04
C VAL A 125 9.85 -1.43 9.74
N VAL A 126 10.64 -1.00 10.71
CA VAL A 126 11.67 0.03 10.50
C VAL A 126 12.78 -0.55 9.60
N ASN A 127 13.06 0.12 8.48
CA ASN A 127 14.13 -0.30 7.57
C ASN A 127 15.45 0.25 8.09
N ARG A 128 16.23 -0.60 8.76
CA ARG A 128 17.60 -0.32 9.21
C ARG A 128 18.58 -0.83 8.17
N ASP A 129 19.75 -0.20 8.09
CA ASP A 129 20.82 -0.70 7.24
C ASP A 129 21.39 -2.04 7.75
N ALA A 130 22.09 -2.79 6.88
CA ALA A 130 22.60 -4.11 7.22
C ALA A 130 23.64 -4.06 8.34
N ASN A 131 24.44 -2.98 8.44
CA ASN A 131 25.46 -2.83 9.47
C ASN A 131 24.83 -2.58 10.83
N SER A 132 23.79 -1.74 10.91
CA SER A 132 23.01 -1.52 12.14
C SER A 132 22.39 -2.81 12.67
N LEU A 133 21.85 -3.65 11.79
CA LEU A 133 21.30 -4.96 12.16
C LEU A 133 22.37 -5.93 12.68
N LEU A 134 23.55 -5.95 12.05
CA LEU A 134 24.66 -6.77 12.50
C LEU A 134 25.19 -6.34 13.87
N ILE A 135 25.32 -5.03 14.11
CA ILE A 135 25.75 -4.48 15.40
C ILE A 135 24.74 -4.85 16.50
N GLU A 136 23.43 -4.77 16.23
CA GLU A 136 22.40 -5.16 17.19
C GLU A 136 22.46 -6.66 17.51
N ALA A 137 22.63 -7.51 16.49
CA ALA A 137 22.79 -8.96 16.67
C ALA A 137 24.06 -9.31 17.51
N LEU A 138 25.19 -8.66 17.24
CA LEU A 138 26.43 -8.87 17.99
C LEU A 138 26.27 -8.41 19.47
N LYS A 139 25.63 -7.27 19.72
CA LYS A 139 25.37 -6.81 21.09
C LYS A 139 24.53 -7.81 21.87
N THR A 140 23.49 -8.38 21.25
CA THR A 140 22.61 -9.38 21.89
C THR A 140 23.35 -10.70 22.18
N THR A 141 24.39 -11.03 21.42
CA THR A 141 25.17 -12.26 21.61
C THR A 141 26.21 -12.14 22.73
N ILE A 142 26.62 -10.91 23.06
CA ILE A 142 27.66 -10.61 24.08
C ILE A 142 27.05 -10.42 25.47
N THR A 143 25.74 -10.21 25.56
CA THR A 143 24.99 -10.05 26.82
C THR A 143 24.47 -11.39 27.32
#